data_99a7527ca2d73608ef7db3a9086c65fa
#
_entry.id   99a7527ca2d73608ef7db3a9086c65fa
#
_cell.length_a   1.000
_cell.length_b   1.000
_cell.length_c   1.000
_cell.angle_alpha   90.00
_cell.angle_beta   90.00
_cell.angle_gamma   90.00
#
_symmetry.space_group_name_H-M   'P 1'
#
loop_
_entity.id
_entity.type
_entity.pdbx_description
1 polymer ?
#
loop_
_entity_poly.entity_id
_entity_poly.type
_entity_poly.pdbx_seq_one_letter_code
_entity_poly.pdbx_strand_id
1 'polypeptide(L)'
;GKIVKEPCPTCRGTGFVKRNKKYEVTIPKGIDHGQTIRLSGKGEAGVNGGGYGDLLVTVYVKPHSYFVRKGMDIYCDKTISFTEAILGGEISINTIYGEEKYTVKPGTQPNTVITLKNCGVPSLRNEKIKGNQIVTLKVSIPTNLTEKQKMMLHNWNNPDLVVELPGGDGPK
;
A
#
# COMPACT_ATOMS: atom_id res chain seq x y z
N GLY A 1 -3.86 29.37 -8.02
CA GLY A 1 -4.40 30.66 -8.37
C GLY A 1 -3.33 31.74 -8.46
N LYS A 2 -3.59 32.70 -9.25
CA LYS A 2 -2.67 33.83 -9.43
C LYS A 2 -3.13 35.02 -8.63
N ILE A 3 -2.17 35.79 -8.13
CA ILE A 3 -2.46 37.07 -7.50
C ILE A 3 -2.97 38.02 -8.57
N VAL A 4 -4.08 38.70 -8.30
CA VAL A 4 -4.61 39.73 -9.18
C VAL A 4 -3.69 40.93 -9.10
N LYS A 5 -3.13 41.35 -10.24
CA LYS A 5 -2.14 42.43 -10.30
C LYS A 5 -2.69 43.82 -10.14
N GLU A 6 -3.97 44.01 -10.40
CA GLU A 6 -4.63 45.29 -10.34
C GLU A 6 -5.59 45.34 -9.15
N PRO A 7 -5.17 45.89 -8.01
CA PRO A 7 -5.97 45.83 -6.79
C PRO A 7 -7.25 46.67 -6.87
N CYS A 8 -7.19 47.87 -7.43
CA CYS A 8 -8.34 48.76 -7.44
C CYS A 8 -9.46 48.34 -8.38
N PRO A 9 -9.17 47.87 -9.61
CA PRO A 9 -10.20 47.33 -10.47
C PRO A 9 -10.84 46.07 -9.92
N THR A 10 -10.12 45.32 -9.11
CA THR A 10 -10.60 44.05 -8.55
C THR A 10 -11.63 44.23 -7.45
N CYS A 11 -11.50 45.25 -6.64
CA CYS A 11 -12.46 45.51 -5.57
C CYS A 11 -13.77 46.04 -6.10
N ARG A 12 -13.75 47.02 -7.00
CA ARG A 12 -14.92 47.69 -7.60
C ARG A 12 -16.08 47.94 -6.62
N GLY A 13 -15.74 48.32 -5.39
CA GLY A 13 -16.74 48.56 -4.37
C GLY A 13 -17.37 47.36 -3.71
N THR A 14 -16.95 46.13 -4.04
CA THR A 14 -17.44 44.90 -3.38
C THR A 14 -16.84 44.69 -2.01
N GLY A 15 -15.71 45.31 -1.70
CA GLY A 15 -14.99 45.12 -0.44
C GLY A 15 -14.16 43.84 -0.38
N PHE A 16 -14.12 43.05 -1.44
CA PHE A 16 -13.38 41.79 -1.50
C PHE A 16 -12.30 41.83 -2.57
N VAL A 17 -11.12 41.36 -2.22
CA VAL A 17 -9.99 41.20 -3.12
C VAL A 17 -9.57 39.75 -3.11
N LYS A 18 -9.44 39.14 -4.27
CA LYS A 18 -8.87 37.82 -4.40
C LYS A 18 -7.37 37.88 -4.11
N ARG A 19 -6.93 37.09 -3.15
CA ARG A 19 -5.51 36.92 -2.81
C ARG A 19 -5.14 35.45 -2.82
N ASN A 20 -3.97 35.16 -3.34
CA ASN A 20 -3.37 33.85 -3.17
C ASN A 20 -2.71 33.78 -1.80
N LYS A 21 -3.16 32.86 -0.99
CA LYS A 21 -2.54 32.55 0.30
C LYS A 21 -2.04 31.12 0.28
N LYS A 22 -0.83 30.93 0.80
CA LYS A 22 -0.28 29.61 1.04
C LYS A 22 -0.54 29.23 2.49
N TYR A 23 -1.12 28.07 2.71
CA TYR A 23 -1.32 27.51 4.03
C TYR A 23 -0.55 26.21 4.16
N GLU A 24 0.13 26.03 5.29
CA GLU A 24 0.65 24.74 5.66
C GLU A 24 -0.48 23.92 6.26
N VAL A 25 -0.71 22.75 5.68
CA VAL A 25 -1.72 21.80 6.12
C VAL A 25 -1.03 20.55 6.60
N THR A 26 -1.18 20.26 7.89
CA THR A 26 -0.71 18.98 8.43
C THR A 26 -1.75 17.91 8.11
N ILE A 27 -1.36 16.95 7.28
CA ILE A 27 -2.23 15.82 6.93
C ILE A 27 -2.09 14.75 7.99
N PRO A 28 -3.18 14.40 8.72
CA PRO A 28 -3.12 13.36 9.73
C PRO A 28 -2.80 12.01 9.11
N LYS A 29 -1.99 11.22 9.82
CA LYS A 29 -1.77 9.82 9.44
C LYS A 29 -3.08 9.04 9.49
N GLY A 30 -3.31 8.22 8.48
CA GLY A 30 -4.52 7.42 8.39
C GLY A 30 -5.67 8.08 7.67
N ILE A 31 -5.54 9.32 7.19
CA ILE A 31 -6.58 9.97 6.39
C ILE A 31 -6.84 9.17 5.11
N ASP A 32 -8.11 9.07 4.72
CA ASP A 32 -8.52 8.37 3.52
C ASP A 32 -8.89 9.33 2.39
N HIS A 33 -8.98 8.78 1.19
CA HIS A 33 -9.43 9.49 0.00
C HIS A 33 -10.82 10.09 0.21
N GLY A 34 -10.96 11.35 -0.14
CA GLY A 34 -12.23 12.07 -0.02
C GLY A 34 -12.54 12.63 1.36
N GLN A 35 -11.69 12.40 2.36
CA GLN A 35 -11.87 13.02 3.67
C GLN A 35 -11.48 14.50 3.65
N THR A 36 -12.16 15.28 4.47
CA THR A 36 -11.99 16.73 4.53
C THR A 36 -11.34 17.13 5.85
N ILE A 37 -10.33 18.00 5.73
CA ILE A 37 -9.66 18.65 6.86
C ILE A 37 -10.24 20.05 6.98
N ARG A 38 -10.60 20.45 8.19
CA ARG A 38 -11.10 21.77 8.50
C ARG A 38 -9.98 22.63 9.09
N LEU A 39 -9.73 23.77 8.45
CA LEU A 39 -8.82 24.79 8.96
C LEU A 39 -9.64 25.97 9.49
N SER A 40 -9.73 26.07 10.81
CA SER A 40 -10.51 27.12 11.45
C SER A 40 -9.90 28.50 11.22
N GLY A 41 -10.74 29.47 10.90
CA GLY A 41 -10.32 30.85 10.71
C GLY A 41 -9.49 31.12 9.44
N LYS A 42 -9.39 30.15 8.53
CA LYS A 42 -8.60 30.26 7.27
C LYS A 42 -9.48 30.40 6.03
N GLY A 43 -10.80 30.45 6.19
CA GLY A 43 -11.75 30.60 5.10
C GLY A 43 -11.95 32.07 4.68
N GLU A 44 -13.06 32.31 4.02
CA GLU A 44 -13.40 33.66 3.54
C GLU A 44 -13.66 34.62 4.69
N ALA A 45 -13.35 35.89 4.45
CA ALA A 45 -13.66 36.97 5.40
C ALA A 45 -15.16 37.13 5.53
N GLY A 46 -15.61 37.29 6.78
CA GLY A 46 -17.00 37.65 7.05
C GLY A 46 -17.36 39.06 6.56
N VAL A 47 -18.64 39.27 6.36
CA VAL A 47 -19.18 40.60 5.94
C VAL A 47 -19.30 41.52 7.16
N ASN A 48 -19.05 42.80 6.96
CA ASN A 48 -19.22 43.84 8.00
C ASN A 48 -18.44 43.64 9.30
N GLY A 49 -17.16 43.24 9.17
CA GLY A 49 -16.29 43.04 10.33
C GLY A 49 -16.45 41.70 11.04
N GLY A 50 -17.18 40.76 10.47
CA GLY A 50 -17.22 39.39 10.96
C GLY A 50 -15.87 38.68 10.85
N GLY A 51 -15.65 37.67 11.66
CA GLY A 51 -14.43 36.86 11.63
C GLY A 51 -14.31 36.04 10.35
N TYR A 52 -13.15 35.43 10.16
CA TYR A 52 -12.94 34.51 9.03
C TYR A 52 -13.67 33.19 9.28
N GLY A 53 -14.25 32.66 8.22
CA GLY A 53 -14.82 31.29 8.25
C GLY A 53 -13.74 30.22 8.28
N ASP A 54 -14.15 28.99 8.10
CA ASP A 54 -13.25 27.85 8.06
C ASP A 54 -12.90 27.50 6.61
N LEU A 55 -11.68 27.04 6.40
CA LEU A 55 -11.25 26.48 5.13
C LEU A 55 -11.38 24.95 5.19
N LEU A 56 -12.09 24.38 4.23
CA LEU A 56 -12.23 22.93 4.09
C LEU A 56 -11.28 22.44 3.00
N VAL A 57 -10.42 21.51 3.36
CA VAL A 57 -9.45 20.88 2.45
C VAL A 57 -9.82 19.43 2.25
N THR A 58 -10.22 19.06 1.04
CA THR A 58 -10.52 17.68 0.69
C THR A 58 -9.25 16.99 0.20
N VAL A 59 -8.95 15.84 0.78
CA VAL A 59 -7.75 15.07 0.45
C VAL A 59 -8.07 14.03 -0.60
N TYR A 60 -7.33 14.05 -1.69
CA TYR A 60 -7.39 13.05 -2.75
C TYR A 60 -6.12 12.23 -2.70
N VAL A 61 -6.27 10.93 -2.44
CA VAL A 61 -5.15 9.99 -2.35
C VAL A 61 -4.99 9.28 -3.68
N LYS A 62 -3.79 9.32 -4.24
CA LYS A 62 -3.50 8.58 -5.48
C LYS A 62 -3.50 7.08 -5.20
N PRO A 63 -4.08 6.26 -6.12
CA PRO A 63 -3.97 4.81 -6.02
C PRO A 63 -2.51 4.37 -6.03
N HIS A 64 -2.18 3.39 -5.19
CA HIS A 64 -0.88 2.75 -5.21
C HIS A 64 -0.90 1.57 -6.18
N SER A 65 0.22 1.30 -6.85
CA SER A 65 0.33 0.20 -7.82
C SER A 65 0.28 -1.19 -7.18
N TYR A 66 0.65 -1.29 -5.92
CA TYR A 66 0.75 -2.56 -5.19
C TYR A 66 -0.26 -2.69 -4.06
N PHE A 67 -0.44 -1.63 -3.27
CA PHE A 67 -1.33 -1.64 -2.11
C PHE A 67 -2.70 -1.08 -2.46
N VAL A 68 -3.75 -1.78 -2.02
CA VAL A 68 -5.13 -1.32 -2.10
C VAL A 68 -5.67 -1.15 -0.69
N ARG A 69 -6.04 0.07 -0.34
CA ARG A 69 -6.61 0.37 0.96
C ARG A 69 -8.12 0.13 0.97
N LYS A 70 -8.59 -0.54 2.02
CA LYS A 70 -10.02 -0.64 2.34
C LYS A 70 -10.21 -0.39 3.84
N GLY A 71 -10.74 0.79 4.18
CA GLY A 71 -10.81 1.21 5.58
C GLY A 71 -9.41 1.38 6.17
N MET A 72 -9.10 0.65 7.22
CA MET A 72 -7.77 0.62 7.84
C MET A 72 -6.91 -0.54 7.34
N ASP A 73 -7.47 -1.45 6.55
CA ASP A 73 -6.74 -2.60 6.04
C ASP A 73 -6.12 -2.31 4.67
N ILE A 74 -4.99 -2.95 4.43
CA ILE A 74 -4.26 -2.87 3.17
C ILE A 74 -4.30 -4.25 2.51
N TYR A 75 -4.68 -4.29 1.25
CA TYR A 75 -4.73 -5.52 0.45
C TYR A 75 -3.62 -5.50 -0.59
N CYS A 76 -2.96 -6.61 -0.75
CA CYS A 76 -1.95 -6.80 -1.80
C CYS A 76 -1.83 -8.27 -2.18
N ASP A 77 -1.17 -8.52 -3.30
CA ASP A 77 -0.80 -9.85 -3.74
C ASP A 77 0.72 -10.04 -3.56
N LYS A 78 1.12 -11.23 -3.14
CA LYS A 78 2.53 -11.64 -3.12
C LYS A 78 2.68 -12.90 -3.95
N THR A 79 3.53 -12.83 -4.97
CA THR A 79 3.84 -13.99 -5.80
C THR A 79 4.99 -14.77 -5.19
N ILE A 80 4.79 -16.06 -5.01
CA ILE A 80 5.81 -17.02 -4.58
C ILE A 80 6.02 -18.04 -5.68
N SER A 81 7.17 -18.70 -5.67
CA SER A 81 7.43 -19.80 -6.60
C SER A 81 6.63 -21.04 -6.21
N PHE A 82 6.42 -21.94 -7.18
CA PHE A 82 5.75 -23.20 -6.87
C PHE A 82 6.57 -24.05 -5.89
N THR A 83 7.90 -23.95 -5.93
CA THR A 83 8.77 -24.66 -5.00
C THR A 83 8.65 -24.13 -3.58
N GLU A 84 8.55 -22.82 -3.42
CA GLU A 84 8.27 -22.22 -2.11
C GLU A 84 6.89 -22.60 -1.58
N ALA A 85 5.89 -22.71 -2.45
CA ALA A 85 4.56 -23.17 -2.06
C ALA A 85 4.55 -24.63 -1.62
N ILE A 86 5.31 -25.49 -2.29
CA ILE A 86 5.37 -26.93 -1.99
C ILE A 86 6.20 -27.19 -0.73
N LEU A 87 7.41 -26.67 -0.69
CA LEU A 87 8.38 -26.96 0.36
C LEU A 87 8.25 -26.04 1.58
N GLY A 88 7.61 -24.90 1.41
CA GLY A 88 7.60 -23.84 2.40
C GLY A 88 8.93 -23.09 2.43
N GLY A 89 9.03 -22.17 3.35
CA GLY A 89 10.23 -21.36 3.56
C GLY A 89 9.88 -19.95 4.02
N GLU A 90 10.91 -19.17 4.28
CA GLU A 90 10.77 -17.78 4.68
C GLU A 90 10.74 -16.87 3.46
N ILE A 91 9.76 -15.99 3.40
CA ILE A 91 9.62 -14.96 2.37
C ILE A 91 9.59 -13.59 3.00
N SER A 92 9.95 -12.56 2.23
CA SER A 92 9.80 -11.16 2.62
C SER A 92 8.56 -10.58 1.96
N ILE A 93 7.75 -9.89 2.73
CA ILE A 93 6.55 -9.21 2.24
C ILE A 93 6.70 -7.73 2.52
N ASN A 94 6.54 -6.90 1.50
CA ASN A 94 6.57 -5.46 1.66
C ASN A 94 5.31 -4.97 2.35
N THR A 95 5.47 -4.15 3.38
CA THR A 95 4.40 -3.44 4.05
C THR A 95 4.60 -1.94 3.93
N ILE A 96 3.61 -1.16 4.31
CA ILE A 96 3.78 0.31 4.37
C ILE A 96 4.77 0.76 5.44
N TYR A 97 5.22 -0.14 6.31
CA TYR A 97 6.23 0.12 7.36
C TYR A 97 7.59 -0.53 7.09
N GLY A 98 7.78 -1.13 5.91
CA GLY A 98 8.99 -1.85 5.54
C GLY A 98 8.72 -3.32 5.28
N GLU A 99 9.78 -4.12 5.21
CA GLU A 99 9.68 -5.55 4.95
C GLU A 99 9.36 -6.34 6.22
N GLU A 100 8.42 -7.27 6.09
CA GLU A 100 8.09 -8.25 7.12
C GLU A 100 8.45 -9.66 6.63
N LYS A 101 9.00 -10.47 7.52
CA LYS A 101 9.28 -11.87 7.26
C LYS A 101 8.05 -12.72 7.54
N TYR A 102 7.76 -13.61 6.63
CA TYR A 102 6.67 -14.58 6.77
C TYR A 102 7.13 -15.98 6.41
N THR A 103 6.78 -16.96 7.23
CA THR A 103 7.07 -18.37 6.98
C THR A 103 5.92 -19.02 6.24
N VAL A 104 6.15 -19.37 4.99
CA VAL A 104 5.22 -20.13 4.17
C VAL A 104 5.22 -21.60 4.62
N LYS A 105 4.04 -22.12 4.90
CA LYS A 105 3.90 -23.53 5.26
C LYS A 105 4.02 -24.42 4.03
N PRO A 106 4.65 -25.61 4.16
CA PRO A 106 4.67 -26.57 3.06
C PRO A 106 3.26 -26.93 2.59
N GLY A 107 3.07 -27.05 1.29
CA GLY A 107 1.77 -27.35 0.70
C GLY A 107 0.81 -26.19 0.63
N THR A 108 1.30 -24.97 0.70
CA THR A 108 0.49 -23.75 0.54
C THR A 108 -0.15 -23.72 -0.84
N GLN A 109 -1.46 -23.54 -0.89
CA GLN A 109 -2.23 -23.50 -2.11
C GLN A 109 -2.25 -22.09 -2.72
N PRO A 110 -2.42 -21.98 -4.05
CA PRO A 110 -2.65 -20.69 -4.69
C PRO A 110 -3.86 -19.97 -4.11
N ASN A 111 -3.79 -18.65 -4.05
CA ASN A 111 -4.84 -17.78 -3.48
C ASN A 111 -5.05 -17.96 -1.96
N THR A 112 -4.09 -18.52 -1.28
CA THR A 112 -4.09 -18.52 0.19
C THR A 112 -3.97 -17.08 0.69
N VAL A 113 -4.85 -16.72 1.61
CA VAL A 113 -4.88 -15.38 2.22
C VAL A 113 -4.22 -15.44 3.58
N ILE A 114 -3.27 -14.56 3.80
CA ILE A 114 -2.58 -14.39 5.08
C ILE A 114 -2.82 -12.97 5.62
N THR A 115 -2.79 -12.84 6.93
CA THR A 115 -2.99 -11.57 7.60
C THR A 115 -1.74 -11.17 8.37
N LEU A 116 -1.18 -10.01 8.01
CA LEU A 116 -0.11 -9.38 8.77
C LEU A 116 -0.73 -8.37 9.73
N LYS A 117 -0.76 -8.71 11.00
CA LYS A 117 -1.37 -7.86 12.03
C LYS A 117 -0.62 -6.55 12.19
N ASN A 118 -1.36 -5.47 12.39
CA ASN A 118 -0.82 -4.13 12.62
C ASN A 118 0.04 -3.57 11.49
N CYS A 119 -0.10 -4.11 10.29
CA CYS A 119 0.59 -3.62 9.09
C CYS A 119 -0.31 -2.78 8.18
N GLY A 120 -1.51 -2.47 8.62
CA GLY A 120 -2.45 -1.61 7.93
C GLY A 120 -2.29 -0.14 8.28
N VAL A 121 -3.31 0.64 7.95
CA VAL A 121 -3.34 2.08 8.14
C VAL A 121 -3.61 2.43 9.61
N PRO A 122 -2.92 3.43 10.18
CA PRO A 122 -3.20 3.86 11.54
C PRO A 122 -4.56 4.56 11.64
N SER A 123 -5.20 4.43 12.78
CA SER A 123 -6.43 5.15 13.09
C SER A 123 -6.17 6.66 13.20
N LEU A 124 -7.07 7.47 12.67
CA LEU A 124 -7.02 8.92 12.85
C LEU A 124 -7.13 9.36 14.32
N ARG A 125 -7.84 8.58 15.13
CA ARG A 125 -8.05 8.87 16.54
C ARG A 125 -6.88 8.46 17.43
N ASN A 126 -6.19 7.38 17.05
CA ASN A 126 -5.06 6.85 17.80
C ASN A 126 -4.09 6.13 16.87
N GLU A 127 -2.95 6.74 16.62
CA GLU A 127 -1.91 6.20 15.73
C GLU A 127 -1.35 4.85 16.18
N LYS A 128 -1.54 4.48 17.43
CA LYS A 128 -1.10 3.17 17.95
C LYS A 128 -2.02 2.03 17.49
N ILE A 129 -3.26 2.36 17.11
CA ILE A 129 -4.21 1.39 16.56
C ILE A 129 -4.05 1.38 15.05
N LYS A 130 -3.67 0.23 14.50
CA LYS A 130 -3.47 0.02 13.08
C LYS A 130 -4.36 -1.10 12.58
N GLY A 131 -4.79 -1.00 11.32
CA GLY A 131 -5.42 -2.11 10.64
C GLY A 131 -4.41 -3.20 10.29
N ASN A 132 -4.82 -4.13 9.46
CA ASN A 132 -4.01 -5.27 9.05
C ASN A 132 -3.64 -5.16 7.58
N GLN A 133 -2.60 -5.89 7.18
CA GLN A 133 -2.32 -6.13 5.78
C GLN A 133 -2.80 -7.53 5.40
N ILE A 134 -3.65 -7.60 4.41
CA ILE A 134 -4.22 -8.84 3.88
C ILE A 134 -3.47 -9.16 2.60
N VAL A 135 -2.75 -10.27 2.59
CA VAL A 135 -1.90 -10.69 1.48
C VAL A 135 -2.47 -11.94 0.86
N THR A 136 -2.71 -11.90 -0.43
CA THR A 136 -3.07 -13.08 -1.21
C THR A 136 -1.82 -13.66 -1.85
N LEU A 137 -1.50 -14.90 -1.53
CA LEU A 137 -0.35 -15.60 -2.09
C LEU A 137 -0.70 -16.13 -3.47
N LYS A 138 -0.01 -15.63 -4.48
CA LYS A 138 -0.09 -16.13 -5.85
C LYS A 138 1.09 -17.06 -6.10
N VAL A 139 0.86 -18.12 -6.83
CA VAL A 139 1.90 -19.09 -7.16
C VAL A 139 2.27 -18.94 -8.63
N SER A 140 3.55 -18.71 -8.89
CA SER A 140 4.07 -18.64 -10.26
C SER A 140 4.50 -20.02 -10.74
N ILE A 141 4.07 -20.35 -11.95
CA ILE A 141 4.49 -21.55 -12.64
C ILE A 141 5.56 -21.15 -13.66
N PRO A 142 6.78 -21.69 -13.59
CA PRO A 142 7.82 -21.35 -14.55
C PRO A 142 7.47 -21.84 -15.95
N THR A 143 7.80 -21.03 -16.94
CA THR A 143 7.55 -21.35 -18.36
C THR A 143 8.82 -21.78 -19.08
N ASN A 144 9.99 -21.39 -18.61
CA ASN A 144 11.28 -21.74 -19.17
C ASN A 144 11.99 -22.71 -18.23
N LEU A 145 12.09 -23.94 -18.65
CA LEU A 145 12.72 -25.01 -17.88
C LEU A 145 13.91 -25.58 -18.64
N THR A 146 14.98 -25.90 -17.91
CA THR A 146 16.08 -26.69 -18.44
C THR A 146 15.63 -28.13 -18.66
N GLU A 147 16.33 -28.87 -19.51
CA GLU A 147 16.03 -30.30 -19.74
C GLU A 147 16.11 -31.09 -18.42
N LYS A 148 17.04 -30.74 -17.58
CA LYS A 148 17.21 -31.35 -16.25
C LYS A 148 16.00 -31.12 -15.35
N GLN A 149 15.49 -29.88 -15.33
CA GLN A 149 14.28 -29.53 -14.57
C GLN A 149 13.04 -30.26 -15.10
N LYS A 150 12.90 -30.37 -16.42
CA LYS A 150 11.81 -31.14 -17.04
C LYS A 150 11.87 -32.61 -16.61
N MET A 151 13.04 -33.18 -16.61
CA MET A 151 13.25 -34.59 -16.20
C MET A 151 12.87 -34.78 -14.73
N MET A 152 13.27 -33.87 -13.85
CA MET A 152 12.88 -33.91 -12.45
C MET A 152 11.37 -33.90 -12.25
N LEU A 153 10.67 -33.04 -13.00
CA LEU A 153 9.22 -32.96 -12.94
C LEU A 153 8.52 -34.18 -13.52
N HIS A 154 9.04 -34.77 -14.62
CA HIS A 154 8.54 -36.02 -15.15
C HIS A 154 8.67 -37.16 -14.14
N ASN A 155 9.79 -37.21 -13.44
CA ASN A 155 10.07 -38.25 -12.48
C ASN A 155 9.33 -38.04 -11.14
N TRP A 156 8.76 -36.87 -10.92
CA TRP A 156 8.01 -36.56 -9.70
C TRP A 156 6.88 -37.57 -9.42
N ASN A 157 6.18 -37.99 -10.45
CA ASN A 157 5.08 -38.93 -10.33
C ASN A 157 5.53 -40.42 -10.19
N ASN A 158 6.83 -40.67 -10.22
CA ASN A 158 7.41 -41.99 -10.08
C ASN A 158 8.24 -42.05 -8.81
N PRO A 159 7.63 -42.25 -7.63
CA PRO A 159 8.34 -42.18 -6.35
C PRO A 159 9.44 -43.23 -6.18
N ASP A 160 9.41 -44.31 -6.98
CA ASP A 160 10.41 -45.37 -6.95
C ASP A 160 11.65 -45.09 -7.81
N LEU A 161 11.64 -43.97 -8.58
CA LEU A 161 12.81 -43.56 -9.33
C LEU A 161 13.81 -42.86 -8.41
N VAL A 162 15.01 -43.43 -8.32
CA VAL A 162 16.13 -42.74 -7.65
C VAL A 162 16.62 -41.65 -8.55
N VAL A 163 16.40 -40.40 -8.13
CA VAL A 163 16.97 -39.22 -8.79
C VAL A 163 18.36 -38.99 -8.21
N GLU A 164 19.41 -39.26 -8.97
CA GLU A 164 20.74 -38.84 -8.58
C GLU A 164 20.84 -37.32 -8.61
N LEU A 165 21.02 -36.71 -7.45
CA LEU A 165 21.27 -35.30 -7.36
C LEU A 165 22.66 -35.00 -7.94
N PRO A 166 22.78 -34.06 -8.86
CA PRO A 166 24.10 -33.67 -9.38
C PRO A 166 24.90 -33.00 -8.25
N GLY A 167 26.08 -33.58 -7.94
CA GLY A 167 27.06 -32.98 -7.07
C GLY A 167 27.19 -33.54 -5.66
N GLY A 168 26.74 -34.75 -5.42
CA GLY A 168 27.15 -35.48 -4.24
C GLY A 168 28.53 -36.09 -4.44
N ASP A 169 29.60 -35.31 -4.36
CA ASP A 169 30.90 -35.84 -4.07
C ASP A 169 30.86 -36.39 -2.65
N GLY A 170 30.65 -37.67 -2.55
CA GLY A 170 30.76 -38.36 -1.28
C GLY A 170 32.16 -38.16 -0.70
N PRO A 171 32.28 -38.18 0.63
CA PRO A 171 33.57 -38.05 1.26
C PRO A 171 34.50 -39.17 0.78
N LYS A 172 35.65 -38.74 0.25
CA LYS A 172 36.75 -39.65 -0.04
C LYS A 172 37.32 -40.18 1.26
#